data_247beef5b19af21e80b3f4a16c2b181e
#
_entry.id   247beef5b19af21e80b3f4a16c2b181e
#
_cell.length_a   1.000
_cell.length_b   1.000
_cell.length_c   1.000
_cell.angle_alpha   90.00
_cell.angle_beta   90.00
_cell.angle_gamma   90.00
#
_symmetry.space_group_name_H-M   'P 1'
#
loop_
_entity.id
_entity.type
_entity.pdbx_description
1 polymer ?
#
loop_
_entity_poly.entity_id
_entity_poly.type
_entity_poly.pdbx_seq_one_letter_code
_entity_poly.pdbx_strand_id
1 'polypeptide(L)'
;MADCTKIQAIYTDGACSGNPGPGGWGTVVYFVDGAVHEMGGAKAHTTNNQMEMQAAIAALQFLKDVGYTEPIELYTDSEYVKNGITQWIHGWKKKGWKTSTGKAVLNPDLWQQMDALNSPKIQWRYVRGHTGNVGNERCDAIARAFSLGRVPNLKQLALPLQ
;
A
#
# COMPACT_ATOMS: atom_id res chain seq x y z
N MET A 1 -22.50 7.70 13.12
CA MET A 1 -21.87 6.73 13.60
C MET A 1 -20.93 6.00 12.74
N ALA A 2 -20.30 5.11 13.32
CA ALA A 2 -19.23 4.38 12.69
C ALA A 2 -19.66 3.62 11.44
N ASP A 3 -20.92 3.34 11.32
CA ASP A 3 -21.41 2.52 10.19
C ASP A 3 -21.17 3.15 8.86
N CYS A 4 -21.23 4.47 8.78
CA CYS A 4 -21.06 5.14 7.50
C CYS A 4 -19.62 5.08 7.01
N THR A 5 -18.70 4.60 7.84
CA THR A 5 -17.31 4.50 7.44
C THR A 5 -16.90 3.09 7.04
N LYS A 6 -17.86 2.25 6.69
CA LYS A 6 -17.52 0.90 6.24
C LYS A 6 -16.74 0.97 4.92
N ILE A 7 -15.59 0.29 4.90
CA ILE A 7 -14.70 0.31 3.75
C ILE A 7 -15.08 -0.80 2.79
N GLN A 8 -15.15 -0.47 1.51
CA GLN A 8 -15.41 -1.43 0.46
C GLN A 8 -14.14 -2.11 0.00
N ALA A 9 -13.10 -1.32 -0.28
CA ALA A 9 -11.82 -1.84 -0.76
C ALA A 9 -10.76 -0.77 -0.68
N ILE A 10 -9.49 -1.19 -0.65
CA ILE A 10 -8.34 -0.29 -0.69
C ILE A 10 -7.46 -0.68 -1.87
N TYR A 11 -6.97 0.31 -2.61
CA TYR A 11 -6.04 0.11 -3.72
C TYR A 11 -4.75 0.85 -3.42
N THR A 12 -3.62 0.26 -3.85
CA THR A 12 -2.28 0.83 -3.62
C THR A 12 -1.45 0.73 -4.88
N ASP A 13 -0.53 1.67 -5.07
CA ASP A 13 0.41 1.63 -6.19
C ASP A 13 1.64 2.46 -5.87
N GLY A 14 2.74 2.14 -6.54
CA GLY A 14 3.98 2.89 -6.44
C GLY A 14 4.59 3.11 -7.80
N ALA A 15 5.33 4.19 -7.94
CA ALA A 15 5.99 4.52 -9.18
C ALA A 15 7.36 5.12 -8.89
N CYS A 16 8.28 4.97 -9.83
CA CYS A 16 9.62 5.52 -9.69
C CYS A 16 10.08 6.04 -11.05
N SER A 17 10.57 7.27 -11.05
CA SER A 17 11.10 7.89 -12.25
C SER A 17 12.58 7.55 -12.34
N GLY A 18 12.89 6.45 -13.06
CA GLY A 18 14.19 5.81 -12.94
C GLY A 18 14.20 4.90 -11.72
N ASN A 19 14.79 3.74 -11.79
CA ASN A 19 14.72 2.75 -10.71
C ASN A 19 16.13 2.28 -10.35
N PRO A 20 16.84 2.94 -9.39
CA PRO A 20 16.32 3.95 -8.45
C PRO A 20 16.21 5.35 -9.02
N GLY A 21 15.45 6.18 -8.30
CA GLY A 21 15.26 7.57 -8.67
C GLY A 21 14.14 8.19 -7.84
N PRO A 22 13.64 9.36 -8.25
CA PRO A 22 12.52 9.97 -7.56
C PRO A 22 11.29 9.09 -7.67
N GLY A 23 10.59 8.89 -6.57
CA GLY A 23 9.43 8.02 -6.55
C GLY A 23 8.23 8.63 -5.87
N GLY A 24 7.09 7.97 -6.04
CA GLY A 24 5.86 8.35 -5.41
C GLY A 24 4.99 7.13 -5.16
N TRP A 25 4.04 7.28 -4.26
CA TRP A 25 3.09 6.21 -3.95
C TRP A 25 1.70 6.80 -3.80
N GLY A 26 0.70 5.96 -4.02
CA GLY A 26 -0.69 6.34 -3.86
C GLY A 26 -1.50 5.22 -3.24
N THR A 27 -2.43 5.60 -2.37
CA THR A 27 -3.33 4.67 -1.69
C THR A 27 -4.72 5.29 -1.68
N VAL A 28 -5.71 4.53 -2.12
CA VAL A 28 -7.08 5.03 -2.22
C VAL A 28 -8.01 4.10 -1.47
N VAL A 29 -8.78 4.66 -0.55
CA VAL A 29 -9.74 3.94 0.26
C VAL A 29 -11.14 4.25 -0.27
N TYR A 30 -11.86 3.22 -0.71
CA TYR A 30 -13.24 3.37 -1.18
C TYR A 30 -14.19 2.89 -0.09
N PHE A 31 -15.17 3.71 0.24
CA PHE A 31 -16.16 3.39 1.25
C PHE A 31 -17.45 2.93 0.60
N VAL A 32 -18.20 2.12 1.34
CA VAL A 32 -19.44 1.54 0.84
C VAL A 32 -20.46 2.62 0.45
N ASP A 33 -20.43 3.75 1.14
CA ASP A 33 -21.35 4.85 0.84
C ASP A 33 -20.92 5.72 -0.34
N GLY A 34 -19.83 5.37 -1.00
CA GLY A 34 -19.33 6.13 -2.14
C GLY A 34 -18.27 7.16 -1.79
N ALA A 35 -17.98 7.37 -0.53
CA ALA A 35 -16.92 8.29 -0.12
C ALA A 35 -15.56 7.70 -0.51
N VAL A 36 -14.58 8.57 -0.68
CA VAL A 36 -13.22 8.20 -1.10
C VAL A 36 -12.21 8.97 -0.26
N HIS A 37 -11.17 8.27 0.19
CA HIS A 37 -10.07 8.91 0.90
C HIS A 37 -8.78 8.54 0.21
N GLU A 38 -8.02 9.54 -0.25
CA GLU A 38 -6.79 9.32 -1.01
C GLU A 38 -5.59 9.79 -0.22
N MET A 39 -4.50 9.02 -0.32
CA MET A 39 -3.24 9.32 0.33
C MET A 39 -2.12 9.15 -0.68
N GLY A 40 -1.02 9.82 -0.45
CA GLY A 40 0.14 9.67 -1.31
C GLY A 40 1.33 10.43 -0.77
N GLY A 41 2.46 10.20 -1.39
CA GLY A 41 3.68 10.89 -1.00
C GLY A 41 4.79 10.67 -2.00
N ALA A 42 5.88 11.41 -1.81
CA ALA A 42 7.04 11.37 -2.70
C ALA A 42 8.29 11.05 -1.90
N LYS A 43 9.27 10.47 -2.58
CA LYS A 43 10.59 10.24 -2.01
C LYS A 43 11.62 10.55 -3.08
N ALA A 44 12.65 11.34 -2.71
CA ALA A 44 13.62 11.85 -3.69
C ALA A 44 14.47 10.76 -4.33
N HIS A 45 14.78 9.70 -3.58
CA HIS A 45 15.61 8.61 -4.09
C HIS A 45 15.09 7.29 -3.52
N THR A 46 14.53 6.45 -4.37
CA THR A 46 13.88 5.23 -3.94
C THR A 46 13.81 4.24 -5.09
N THR A 47 13.15 3.12 -4.87
CA THR A 47 12.91 2.11 -5.90
C THR A 47 11.40 1.89 -6.06
N ASN A 48 11.03 1.28 -7.18
CA ASN A 48 9.65 0.95 -7.43
C ASN A 48 9.08 0.06 -6.32
N ASN A 49 9.83 -0.97 -5.92
CA ASN A 49 9.37 -1.87 -4.87
C ASN A 49 9.16 -1.14 -3.54
N GLN A 50 10.06 -0.22 -3.18
CA GLN A 50 9.89 0.55 -1.95
C GLN A 50 8.63 1.39 -1.96
N MET A 51 8.31 1.97 -3.13
CA MET A 51 7.10 2.79 -3.23
C MET A 51 5.84 1.94 -3.18
N GLU A 52 5.85 0.76 -3.80
CA GLU A 52 4.74 -0.18 -3.67
C GLU A 52 4.52 -0.58 -2.22
N MET A 53 5.61 -0.85 -1.50
CA MET A 53 5.53 -1.20 -0.09
C MET A 53 5.02 -0.04 0.75
N GLN A 54 5.48 1.18 0.44
CA GLN A 54 5.05 2.36 1.19
C GLN A 54 3.55 2.60 1.05
N ALA A 55 3.02 2.39 -0.15
CA ALA A 55 1.58 2.52 -0.38
C ALA A 55 0.80 1.51 0.47
N ALA A 56 1.30 0.28 0.54
CA ALA A 56 0.65 -0.76 1.34
C ALA A 56 0.73 -0.45 2.84
N ILE A 57 1.88 0.05 3.29
CA ILE A 57 2.04 0.45 4.70
C ILE A 57 1.04 1.56 5.05
N ALA A 58 0.88 2.53 4.16
CA ALA A 58 -0.07 3.61 4.39
C ALA A 58 -1.50 3.09 4.53
N ALA A 59 -1.87 2.10 3.71
CA ALA A 59 -3.19 1.47 3.81
C ALA A 59 -3.38 0.80 5.16
N LEU A 60 -2.40 0.02 5.59
CA LEU A 60 -2.48 -0.69 6.86
C LEU A 60 -2.50 0.28 8.04
N GLN A 61 -1.69 1.33 7.97
CA GLN A 61 -1.65 2.35 9.02
C GLN A 61 -2.98 3.08 9.11
N PHE A 62 -3.58 3.39 7.97
CA PHE A 62 -4.90 4.02 7.94
C PHE A 62 -5.94 3.18 8.67
N LEU A 63 -5.96 1.88 8.40
CA LEU A 63 -6.91 0.97 9.05
C LEU A 63 -6.70 0.96 10.56
N LYS A 64 -5.45 0.97 11.00
CA LYS A 64 -5.13 1.01 12.41
C LYS A 64 -5.57 2.33 13.04
N ASP A 65 -5.30 3.44 12.37
CA ASP A 65 -5.59 4.77 12.90
C ASP A 65 -7.08 5.01 13.08
N VAL A 66 -7.90 4.49 12.17
CA VAL A 66 -9.35 4.65 12.29
C VAL A 66 -10.01 3.50 13.07
N GLY A 67 -9.22 2.53 13.53
CA GLY A 67 -9.73 1.43 14.33
C GLY A 67 -10.60 0.46 13.56
N TYR A 68 -10.33 0.27 12.28
CA TYR A 68 -11.12 -0.62 11.44
C TYR A 68 -10.74 -2.07 11.70
N THR A 69 -11.71 -2.90 12.05
CA THR A 69 -11.45 -4.30 12.43
C THR A 69 -12.20 -5.32 11.59
N GLU A 70 -12.95 -4.88 10.58
CA GLU A 70 -13.69 -5.78 9.71
C GLU A 70 -12.78 -6.35 8.62
N PRO A 71 -13.14 -7.50 8.02
CA PRO A 71 -12.39 -8.00 6.88
C PRO A 71 -12.34 -6.98 5.74
N ILE A 72 -11.20 -6.90 5.04
CA ILE A 72 -11.01 -5.92 4.00
C ILE A 72 -10.17 -6.51 2.88
N GLU A 73 -10.50 -6.18 1.63
CA GLU A 73 -9.68 -6.54 0.48
C GLU A 73 -8.76 -5.39 0.15
N LEU A 74 -7.47 -5.68 0.10
CA LEU A 74 -6.44 -4.71 -0.22
C LEU A 74 -5.79 -5.13 -1.53
N TYR A 75 -5.90 -4.27 -2.54
CA TYR A 75 -5.45 -4.58 -3.88
C TYR A 75 -4.12 -3.92 -4.17
N THR A 76 -3.21 -4.69 -4.78
CA THR A 76 -1.92 -4.19 -5.25
C THR A 76 -1.64 -4.79 -6.62
N ASP A 77 -0.94 -4.03 -7.47
CA ASP A 77 -0.47 -4.59 -8.73
C ASP A 77 0.97 -5.07 -8.64
N SER A 78 1.51 -5.13 -7.43
CA SER A 78 2.86 -5.60 -7.18
C SER A 78 2.84 -7.04 -6.67
N GLU A 79 3.32 -7.96 -7.50
CA GLU A 79 3.49 -9.35 -7.06
C GLU A 79 4.51 -9.45 -5.94
N TYR A 80 5.52 -8.58 -5.97
CA TYR A 80 6.54 -8.52 -4.92
C TYR A 80 5.90 -8.27 -3.55
N VAL A 81 5.00 -7.29 -3.47
CA VAL A 81 4.32 -6.97 -2.22
C VAL A 81 3.39 -8.11 -1.80
N LYS A 82 2.55 -8.57 -2.71
CA LYS A 82 1.57 -9.60 -2.38
C LYS A 82 2.25 -10.89 -1.94
N ASN A 83 3.19 -11.36 -2.73
CA ASN A 83 3.85 -12.63 -2.42
C ASN A 83 4.73 -12.52 -1.19
N GLY A 84 5.37 -11.38 -1.00
CA GLY A 84 6.21 -11.17 0.17
C GLY A 84 5.42 -11.23 1.46
N ILE A 85 4.33 -10.48 1.55
CA ILE A 85 3.57 -10.40 2.80
C ILE A 85 2.74 -11.65 3.07
N THR A 86 2.32 -12.36 2.03
CA THR A 86 1.49 -13.55 2.22
C THR A 86 2.26 -14.85 2.26
N GLN A 87 3.46 -14.88 1.70
CA GLN A 87 4.23 -16.13 1.57
C GLN A 87 5.64 -16.01 2.13
N TRP A 88 6.48 -15.18 1.51
CA TRP A 88 7.91 -15.18 1.82
C TRP A 88 8.23 -14.78 3.25
N ILE A 89 7.45 -13.88 3.80
CA ILE A 89 7.74 -13.31 5.12
C ILE A 89 7.73 -14.37 6.22
N HIS A 90 6.93 -15.40 6.06
CA HIS A 90 6.87 -16.48 7.06
C HIS A 90 8.20 -17.22 7.19
N GLY A 91 8.83 -17.50 6.04
CA GLY A 91 10.14 -18.14 6.05
C GLY A 91 11.22 -17.20 6.54
N TRP A 92 11.16 -15.94 6.14
CA TRP A 92 12.14 -14.94 6.59
C TRP A 92 12.14 -14.77 8.10
N LYS A 93 10.97 -14.74 8.70
CA LYS A 93 10.86 -14.60 10.16
C LYS A 93 11.51 -15.79 10.86
N LYS A 94 11.35 -16.99 10.33
CA LYS A 94 11.94 -18.19 10.91
C LYS A 94 13.47 -18.22 10.75
N LYS A 95 14.00 -17.57 9.73
CA LYS A 95 15.44 -17.60 9.40
C LYS A 95 16.17 -16.32 9.83
N GLY A 96 15.55 -15.48 10.65
CA GLY A 96 16.17 -14.25 11.10
C GLY A 96 16.31 -13.21 10.00
N TRP A 97 15.33 -13.13 9.12
CA TRP A 97 15.27 -12.16 8.01
C TRP A 97 16.34 -12.38 6.97
N LYS A 98 16.55 -13.65 6.64
CA LYS A 98 17.48 -14.05 5.58
C LYS A 98 16.74 -14.86 4.52
N THR A 99 17.23 -14.77 3.29
CA THR A 99 16.71 -15.56 2.19
C THR A 99 17.14 -17.02 2.34
N SER A 100 16.61 -17.88 1.46
CA SER A 100 16.95 -19.29 1.48
C SER A 100 18.44 -19.54 1.23
N THR A 101 19.14 -18.59 0.59
CA THR A 101 20.57 -18.71 0.33
C THR A 101 21.43 -18.04 1.41
N GLY A 102 20.80 -17.58 2.50
CA GLY A 102 21.51 -16.97 3.61
C GLY A 102 21.82 -15.49 3.46
N LYS A 103 21.36 -14.85 2.40
CA LYS A 103 21.56 -13.43 2.21
C LYS A 103 20.52 -12.64 2.98
N ALA A 104 20.88 -11.41 3.37
CA ALA A 104 19.93 -10.53 4.04
C ALA A 104 18.76 -10.20 3.10
N VAL A 105 17.55 -10.17 3.66
CA VAL A 105 16.35 -9.78 2.91
C VAL A 105 16.46 -8.31 2.56
N LEU A 106 16.09 -7.95 1.32
CA LEU A 106 16.02 -6.54 0.91
C LEU A 106 14.83 -5.86 1.56
N ASN A 107 14.99 -4.56 1.83
CA ASN A 107 13.93 -3.73 2.41
C ASN A 107 13.40 -4.30 3.74
N PRO A 108 14.29 -4.75 4.65
CA PRO A 108 13.82 -5.45 5.85
C PRO A 108 12.96 -4.56 6.74
N ASP A 109 13.28 -3.27 6.84
CA ASP A 109 12.51 -2.35 7.69
C ASP A 109 11.08 -2.22 7.21
N LEU A 110 10.90 -2.12 5.89
CA LEU A 110 9.56 -1.99 5.31
C LEU A 110 8.76 -3.28 5.49
N TRP A 111 9.40 -4.44 5.28
CA TRP A 111 8.73 -5.71 5.51
C TRP A 111 8.32 -5.87 6.96
N GLN A 112 9.16 -5.44 7.89
CA GLN A 112 8.86 -5.55 9.31
C GLN A 112 7.70 -4.62 9.69
N GLN A 113 7.66 -3.42 9.12
CA GLN A 113 6.52 -2.53 9.33
C GLN A 113 5.22 -3.13 8.82
N MET A 114 5.26 -3.71 7.62
CA MET A 114 4.08 -4.34 7.04
C MET A 114 3.62 -5.51 7.90
N ASP A 115 4.56 -6.32 8.35
CA ASP A 115 4.23 -7.49 9.18
C ASP A 115 3.58 -7.07 10.50
N ALA A 116 4.11 -6.01 11.12
CA ALA A 116 3.57 -5.52 12.38
C ALA A 116 2.14 -4.99 12.25
N LEU A 117 1.80 -4.45 11.09
CA LEU A 117 0.48 -3.86 10.84
C LEU A 117 -0.50 -4.83 10.20
N ASN A 118 0.01 -5.89 9.58
CA ASN A 118 -0.84 -6.86 8.88
C ASN A 118 -1.69 -7.66 9.87
N SER A 119 -2.82 -8.18 9.40
CA SER A 119 -3.68 -9.02 10.23
C SER A 119 -4.39 -10.04 9.36
N PRO A 120 -4.97 -11.08 9.96
CA PRO A 120 -5.75 -12.08 9.21
C PRO A 120 -6.98 -11.49 8.53
N LYS A 121 -7.41 -10.29 8.94
CA LYS A 121 -8.55 -9.62 8.33
C LYS A 121 -8.22 -9.03 6.97
N ILE A 122 -6.94 -8.84 6.66
CA ILE A 122 -6.54 -8.26 5.39
C ILE A 122 -6.45 -9.36 4.36
N GLN A 123 -7.26 -9.25 3.30
CA GLN A 123 -7.19 -10.16 2.18
C GLN A 123 -6.44 -9.49 1.05
N TRP A 124 -5.20 -9.91 0.85
CA TRP A 124 -4.34 -9.34 -0.17
C TRP A 124 -4.74 -9.86 -1.54
N ARG A 125 -5.05 -8.94 -2.46
CA ARG A 125 -5.49 -9.28 -3.81
C ARG A 125 -4.55 -8.67 -4.82
N TYR A 126 -4.21 -9.43 -5.85
CA TYR A 126 -3.43 -8.92 -6.96
C TYR A 126 -4.38 -8.34 -8.00
N VAL A 127 -4.10 -7.13 -8.46
CA VAL A 127 -4.81 -6.54 -9.58
C VAL A 127 -3.79 -6.28 -10.69
N ARG A 128 -4.12 -6.68 -11.90
CA ARG A 128 -3.23 -6.46 -13.03
C ARG A 128 -3.20 -4.97 -13.36
N GLY A 129 -2.01 -4.40 -13.44
CA GLY A 129 -1.86 -2.99 -13.74
C GLY A 129 -2.35 -2.63 -15.12
N HIS A 130 -2.89 -1.42 -15.28
CA HIS A 130 -3.28 -0.86 -16.57
C HIS A 130 -4.35 -1.66 -17.30
N THR A 131 -5.30 -2.25 -16.58
CA THR A 131 -6.37 -3.04 -17.17
C THR A 131 -7.75 -2.39 -17.05
N GLY A 132 -7.79 -1.06 -16.85
CA GLY A 132 -9.06 -0.35 -16.75
C GLY A 132 -9.69 -0.38 -15.37
N ASN A 133 -8.99 -0.87 -14.36
CA ASN A 133 -9.50 -0.85 -12.99
C ASN A 133 -9.40 0.57 -12.43
N VAL A 134 -10.53 1.15 -12.03
CA VAL A 134 -10.59 2.55 -11.60
C VAL A 134 -9.69 2.81 -10.39
N GLY A 135 -9.74 1.93 -9.39
CA GLY A 135 -8.93 2.11 -8.18
C GLY A 135 -7.44 2.04 -8.47
N ASN A 136 -7.05 1.03 -9.26
CA ASN A 136 -5.64 0.88 -9.62
C ASN A 136 -5.15 2.06 -10.45
N GLU A 137 -5.97 2.52 -11.41
CA GLU A 137 -5.58 3.65 -12.25
C GLU A 137 -5.47 4.94 -11.46
N ARG A 138 -6.35 5.14 -10.48
CA ARG A 138 -6.25 6.34 -9.65
C ARG A 138 -4.99 6.32 -8.79
N CYS A 139 -4.66 5.18 -8.20
CA CYS A 139 -3.42 5.03 -7.44
C CYS A 139 -2.20 5.28 -8.31
N ASP A 140 -2.22 4.77 -9.55
CA ASP A 140 -1.13 4.99 -10.49
C ASP A 140 -0.96 6.48 -10.79
N ALA A 141 -2.07 7.19 -11.02
CA ALA A 141 -2.01 8.62 -11.29
C ALA A 141 -1.42 9.40 -10.12
N ILE A 142 -1.80 9.05 -8.89
CA ILE A 142 -1.27 9.70 -7.69
C ILE A 142 0.22 9.40 -7.56
N ALA A 143 0.60 8.14 -7.69
CA ALA A 143 2.00 7.73 -7.54
C ALA A 143 2.89 8.42 -8.58
N ARG A 144 2.43 8.45 -9.83
CA ARG A 144 3.20 9.06 -10.91
C ARG A 144 3.34 10.56 -10.74
N ALA A 145 2.28 11.23 -10.29
CA ALA A 145 2.36 12.66 -10.04
C ALA A 145 3.45 12.98 -9.02
N PHE A 146 3.45 12.27 -7.90
CA PHE A 146 4.47 12.46 -6.88
C PHE A 146 5.87 12.12 -7.40
N SER A 147 6.00 11.08 -8.20
CA SER A 147 7.31 10.69 -8.73
C SER A 147 7.89 11.73 -9.69
N LEU A 148 7.03 12.58 -10.27
CA LEU A 148 7.43 13.65 -11.18
C LEU A 148 7.54 14.99 -10.47
N GLY A 149 7.45 15.01 -9.15
CA GLY A 149 7.57 16.24 -8.38
C GLY A 149 6.31 17.09 -8.35
N ARG A 150 5.16 16.50 -8.69
CA ARG A 150 3.88 17.19 -8.67
C ARG A 150 3.09 16.76 -7.46
N VAL A 151 2.30 17.68 -6.89
CA VAL A 151 1.40 17.32 -5.77
C VAL A 151 0.00 17.22 -6.33
N PRO A 152 -0.55 16.00 -6.43
CA PRO A 152 -1.90 15.83 -6.96
C PRO A 152 -2.95 16.35 -6.00
N ASN A 153 -4.14 16.61 -6.52
CA ASN A 153 -5.26 17.03 -5.69
C ASN A 153 -5.91 15.78 -5.10
N LEU A 154 -5.67 15.54 -3.83
CA LEU A 154 -6.15 14.33 -3.15
C LEU A 154 -7.51 14.58 -2.51
N LYS A 155 -8.42 13.62 -2.70
CA LYS A 155 -9.70 13.63 -2.01
C LYS A 155 -9.49 13.10 -0.61
N GLN A 156 -9.79 13.90 0.40
CA GLN A 156 -9.60 13.46 1.78
C GLN A 156 -10.84 13.73 2.59
N LEU A 157 -11.19 12.75 3.41
CA LEU A 157 -12.32 12.86 4.30
C LEU A 157 -11.90 13.55 5.59
N ALA A 158 -12.82 14.33 6.16
CA ALA A 158 -12.65 14.86 7.50
C ALA A 158 -13.03 13.75 8.48
N LEU A 159 -12.10 12.83 8.71
CA LEU A 159 -12.35 11.69 9.59
C LEU A 159 -12.28 12.11 11.05
N PRO A 160 -13.17 11.58 11.88
CA PRO A 160 -13.09 11.84 13.31
C PRO A 160 -12.01 10.97 13.93
N LEU A 161 -10.78 11.37 13.78
CA LEU A 161 -9.66 10.63 14.34
C LEU A 161 -9.68 10.73 15.85
N GLN A 162 -9.42 9.61 16.49
CA GLN A 162 -9.48 9.51 17.94
C GLN A 162 -8.14 9.69 18.60
#